data_5c8cfb790788d82a8f1364e964c9ad9f
#
_entry.id   5c8cfb790788d82a8f1364e964c9ad9f
#
_cell.length_a   1.000
_cell.length_b   1.000
_cell.length_c   1.000
_cell.angle_alpha   90.00
_cell.angle_beta   90.00
_cell.angle_gamma   90.00
#
_symmetry.space_group_name_H-M   'P 1'
#
loop_
_entity.id
_entity.type
_entity.pdbx_description
1 polymer ?
#
loop_
_entity_poly.entity_id
_entity_poly.type
_entity_poly.pdbx_seq_one_letter_code
_entity_poly.pdbx_strand_id
1 'polypeptide(L)'
;QGWPERVRTMQRNWIGRSEGLEMTFQIPSMNDKVDVYTTRPDTSYGVTFMAIPPEHPLVEKICATSPKAAELKAFCDKVRNQSDIERTSSESEKEGMYTGVDCVNPFTGRNVQIWITNYVLYDYGTGAVMGVPTGDDRDWMFATKYGIEKIVVVEPKDQHLDVETMTTAYTEKDGVLVNSGEFTGMEMHAGLSAIIDKAEELGVGKRTVNFRLRDWLISRQRYWGAPIPIIYCPNCGEVLVPEEELPVRLPEDVSFTAGATSPLATSEAFVNCTCPKCGAENQYGDSCDHC
;
A
#
# COMPACT_ATOMS: atom_id res chain seq x y z
N GLN A 1 22.22 -1.56 24.72
CA GLN A 1 21.86 -0.17 25.12
C GLN A 1 23.07 0.78 25.17
N GLY A 2 24.28 0.33 24.88
CA GLY A 2 25.51 1.14 24.85
C GLY A 2 25.77 1.93 23.56
N TRP A 3 24.84 1.98 22.64
CA TRP A 3 25.01 2.68 21.36
C TRP A 3 24.79 4.19 21.51
N PRO A 4 25.58 5.01 20.76
CA PRO A 4 25.35 6.46 20.69
C PRO A 4 23.93 6.77 20.24
N GLU A 5 23.35 7.88 20.73
CA GLU A 5 21.96 8.26 20.41
C GLU A 5 21.72 8.42 18.89
N ARG A 6 22.71 8.98 18.17
CA ARG A 6 22.64 9.09 16.70
C ARG A 6 22.37 7.74 16.03
N VAL A 7 23.09 6.69 16.46
CA VAL A 7 22.91 5.33 15.88
C VAL A 7 21.55 4.76 16.26
N ARG A 8 21.11 4.95 17.50
CA ARG A 8 19.78 4.53 17.97
C ARG A 8 18.66 5.19 17.18
N THR A 9 18.78 6.49 16.94
CA THR A 9 17.81 7.23 16.12
C THR A 9 17.78 6.73 14.67
N MET A 10 18.95 6.49 14.06
CA MET A 10 19.01 5.89 12.71
C MET A 10 18.32 4.52 12.67
N GLN A 11 18.56 3.65 13.67
CA GLN A 11 17.93 2.34 13.74
C GLN A 11 16.42 2.43 13.96
N ARG A 12 15.94 3.31 14.83
CA ARG A 12 14.49 3.55 15.03
C ARG A 12 13.83 4.02 13.75
N ASN A 13 14.46 4.96 13.04
CA ASN A 13 13.94 5.48 11.77
C ASN A 13 13.94 4.40 10.68
N TRP A 14 14.93 3.53 10.67
CA TRP A 14 15.02 2.38 9.74
C TRP A 14 13.93 1.35 10.00
N ILE A 15 13.74 0.97 11.27
CA ILE A 15 12.68 0.05 11.70
C ILE A 15 11.32 0.67 11.41
N GLY A 16 11.15 1.97 11.66
CA GLY A 16 9.95 2.71 11.35
C GLY A 16 8.70 2.17 12.03
N ARG A 17 8.80 1.89 13.36
CA ARG A 17 7.65 1.49 14.15
C ARG A 17 6.62 2.63 14.19
N SER A 18 5.39 2.32 13.83
CA SER A 18 4.24 3.24 13.90
C SER A 18 3.09 2.58 14.65
N GLU A 19 2.43 3.36 15.49
CA GLU A 19 1.17 2.98 16.13
C GLU A 19 0.03 3.71 15.43
N GLY A 20 -1.08 3.02 15.25
CA GLY A 20 -2.23 3.58 14.56
C GLY A 20 -3.49 2.75 14.79
N LEU A 21 -4.49 3.00 13.97
CA LEU A 21 -5.76 2.33 13.94
C LEU A 21 -5.88 1.48 12.66
N GLU A 22 -6.16 0.21 12.81
CA GLU A 22 -6.70 -0.62 11.73
C GLU A 22 -8.21 -0.59 11.83
N MET A 23 -8.90 -0.21 10.77
CA MET A 23 -10.33 0.10 10.77
C MET A 23 -11.02 -0.53 9.57
N THR A 24 -12.23 -1.04 9.80
CA THR A 24 -13.03 -1.74 8.78
C THR A 24 -14.17 -0.85 8.26
N PHE A 25 -14.22 -0.68 6.94
CA PHE A 25 -15.32 -0.05 6.22
C PHE A 25 -16.16 -1.13 5.53
N GLN A 26 -17.45 -1.17 5.81
CA GLN A 26 -18.35 -2.12 5.16
C GLN A 26 -18.70 -1.67 3.73
N ILE A 27 -18.89 -2.63 2.83
CA ILE A 27 -19.30 -2.42 1.43
C ILE A 27 -20.67 -3.12 1.25
N PRO A 28 -21.78 -2.46 1.61
CA PRO A 28 -23.09 -3.11 1.64
C PRO A 28 -23.54 -3.67 0.29
N SER A 29 -23.21 -2.99 -0.82
CA SER A 29 -23.58 -3.40 -2.18
C SER A 29 -22.98 -4.74 -2.61
N MET A 30 -21.86 -5.14 -1.96
CA MET A 30 -21.15 -6.38 -2.27
C MET A 30 -21.19 -7.41 -1.13
N ASN A 31 -21.78 -7.05 0.00
CA ASN A 31 -21.69 -7.83 1.25
C ASN A 31 -20.22 -8.17 1.59
N ASP A 32 -19.35 -7.18 1.45
CA ASP A 32 -17.91 -7.29 1.65
C ASP A 32 -17.41 -6.11 2.50
N LYS A 33 -16.11 -6.03 2.73
CA LYS A 33 -15.48 -4.99 3.53
C LYS A 33 -14.11 -4.61 2.96
N VAL A 34 -13.62 -3.45 3.39
CA VAL A 34 -12.23 -3.03 3.18
C VAL A 34 -11.63 -2.58 4.50
N ASP A 35 -10.45 -3.12 4.82
CA ASP A 35 -9.72 -2.77 6.03
C ASP A 35 -8.63 -1.73 5.66
N VAL A 36 -8.47 -0.69 6.49
CA VAL A 36 -7.46 0.35 6.32
C VAL A 36 -6.61 0.49 7.57
N TYR A 37 -5.36 0.84 7.40
CA TYR A 37 -4.48 1.24 8.49
C TYR A 37 -4.14 2.72 8.39
N THR A 38 -4.27 3.44 9.48
CA THR A 38 -3.92 4.86 9.56
C THR A 38 -3.12 5.20 10.82
N THR A 39 -2.14 6.07 10.68
CA THR A 39 -1.46 6.72 11.81
C THR A 39 -2.14 8.03 12.23
N ARG A 40 -3.20 8.43 11.50
CA ARG A 40 -3.99 9.64 11.74
C ARG A 40 -5.47 9.29 12.00
N PRO A 41 -5.79 8.54 13.08
CA PRO A 41 -7.18 8.24 13.45
C PRO A 41 -8.01 9.49 13.71
N ASP A 42 -7.38 10.56 14.17
CA ASP A 42 -7.97 11.88 14.39
C ASP A 42 -8.68 12.45 13.15
N THR A 43 -8.28 12.02 11.95
CA THR A 43 -8.89 12.50 10.70
C THR A 43 -9.99 11.58 10.14
N SER A 44 -10.33 10.49 10.82
CA SER A 44 -11.26 9.46 10.29
C SER A 44 -12.66 9.98 9.99
N TYR A 45 -13.12 11.03 10.64
CA TYR A 45 -14.40 11.68 10.36
C TYR A 45 -14.42 12.45 9.03
N GLY A 46 -13.23 12.81 8.51
CA GLY A 46 -13.05 13.54 7.25
C GLY A 46 -12.78 12.67 6.03
N VAL A 47 -12.94 11.35 6.14
CA VAL A 47 -12.76 10.42 5.02
C VAL A 47 -13.84 10.64 3.99
N THR A 48 -13.45 10.99 2.76
CA THR A 48 -14.39 11.24 1.65
C THR A 48 -14.20 10.29 0.48
N PHE A 49 -13.05 9.63 0.39
CA PHE A 49 -12.82 8.55 -0.57
C PHE A 49 -11.89 7.48 0.00
N MET A 50 -11.94 6.30 -0.60
CA MET A 50 -11.07 5.17 -0.31
C MET A 50 -10.20 4.91 -1.54
N ALA A 51 -8.90 4.91 -1.38
CA ALA A 51 -7.95 4.63 -2.45
C ALA A 51 -7.39 3.21 -2.32
N ILE A 52 -7.51 2.43 -3.40
CA ILE A 52 -6.96 1.08 -3.52
C ILE A 52 -6.07 0.97 -4.76
N PRO A 53 -5.00 0.18 -4.74
CA PRO A 53 -4.18 -0.08 -5.92
C PRO A 53 -4.82 -1.13 -6.83
N PRO A 54 -4.38 -1.22 -8.10
CA PRO A 54 -4.86 -2.23 -9.04
C PRO A 54 -4.67 -3.69 -8.59
N GLU A 55 -3.70 -3.93 -7.70
CA GLU A 55 -3.34 -5.24 -7.17
C GLU A 55 -4.27 -5.69 -6.03
N HIS A 56 -5.10 -4.80 -5.51
CA HIS A 56 -5.96 -5.11 -4.38
C HIS A 56 -7.03 -6.16 -4.75
N PRO A 57 -7.25 -7.22 -3.94
CA PRO A 57 -8.20 -8.32 -4.26
C PRO A 57 -9.64 -7.84 -4.52
N LEU A 58 -10.03 -6.71 -3.90
CA LEU A 58 -11.34 -6.11 -4.12
C LEU A 58 -11.56 -5.67 -5.57
N VAL A 59 -10.50 -5.31 -6.31
CA VAL A 59 -10.59 -4.87 -7.71
C VAL A 59 -11.17 -5.96 -8.60
N GLU A 60 -10.72 -7.20 -8.43
CA GLU A 60 -11.25 -8.33 -9.21
C GLU A 60 -12.73 -8.56 -8.92
N LYS A 61 -13.14 -8.51 -7.64
CA LYS A 61 -14.54 -8.65 -7.23
C LYS A 61 -15.42 -7.55 -7.81
N ILE A 62 -14.94 -6.30 -7.79
CA ILE A 62 -15.66 -5.16 -8.38
C ILE A 62 -15.77 -5.33 -9.89
N CYS A 63 -14.69 -5.68 -10.57
CA CYS A 63 -14.69 -5.90 -12.02
C CYS A 63 -15.63 -7.05 -12.45
N ALA A 64 -15.85 -8.05 -11.60
CA ALA A 64 -16.75 -9.17 -11.91
C ALA A 64 -18.21 -8.74 -12.04
N THR A 65 -18.62 -7.65 -11.38
CA THR A 65 -20.02 -7.19 -11.32
C THR A 65 -20.24 -5.79 -11.91
N SER A 66 -19.17 -5.03 -12.16
CA SER A 66 -19.26 -3.65 -12.61
C SER A 66 -19.61 -3.55 -14.09
N PRO A 67 -20.56 -2.68 -14.47
CA PRO A 67 -20.81 -2.34 -15.89
C PRO A 67 -19.61 -1.64 -16.54
N LYS A 68 -18.68 -1.08 -15.76
CA LYS A 68 -17.45 -0.41 -16.21
C LYS A 68 -16.22 -1.35 -16.18
N ALA A 69 -16.42 -2.67 -16.11
CA ALA A 69 -15.33 -3.64 -15.95
C ALA A 69 -14.21 -3.48 -16.98
N ALA A 70 -14.54 -3.20 -18.25
CA ALA A 70 -13.55 -3.02 -19.31
C ALA A 70 -12.67 -1.77 -19.07
N GLU A 71 -13.28 -0.65 -18.68
CA GLU A 71 -12.57 0.62 -18.40
C GLU A 71 -11.68 0.46 -17.16
N LEU A 72 -12.22 -0.17 -16.09
CA LEU A 72 -11.47 -0.43 -14.85
C LEU A 72 -10.25 -1.32 -15.12
N LYS A 73 -10.42 -2.39 -15.90
CA LYS A 73 -9.29 -3.28 -16.28
C LYS A 73 -8.25 -2.54 -17.09
N ALA A 74 -8.65 -1.75 -18.10
CA ALA A 74 -7.72 -0.96 -18.90
C ALA A 74 -6.92 0.04 -18.05
N PHE A 75 -7.55 0.67 -17.04
CA PHE A 75 -6.86 1.54 -16.09
C PHE A 75 -5.90 0.75 -15.20
N CYS A 76 -6.32 -0.40 -14.68
CA CYS A 76 -5.45 -1.27 -13.89
C CYS A 76 -4.20 -1.71 -14.68
N ASP A 77 -4.37 -2.12 -15.93
CA ASP A 77 -3.25 -2.54 -16.79
C ASP A 77 -2.29 -1.38 -17.08
N LYS A 78 -2.84 -0.16 -17.30
CA LYS A 78 -2.02 1.06 -17.42
C LYS A 78 -1.16 1.29 -16.17
N VAL A 79 -1.75 1.18 -14.98
CA VAL A 79 -1.05 1.45 -13.72
C VAL A 79 -0.04 0.36 -13.38
N ARG A 80 -0.36 -0.92 -13.61
CA ARG A 80 0.56 -2.05 -13.38
C ARG A 80 1.84 -1.99 -14.22
N ASN A 81 1.78 -1.32 -15.38
CA ASN A 81 2.95 -1.10 -16.23
C ASN A 81 3.85 0.06 -15.75
N GLN A 82 3.47 0.79 -14.70
CA GLN A 82 4.29 1.83 -14.08
C GLN A 82 5.14 1.22 -12.96
N SER A 83 6.39 1.66 -12.86
CA SER A 83 7.24 1.26 -11.71
C SER A 83 6.77 1.90 -10.39
N ASP A 84 7.06 1.26 -9.27
CA ASP A 84 6.74 1.80 -7.93
C ASP A 84 7.37 3.17 -7.69
N ILE A 85 8.53 3.43 -8.28
CA ILE A 85 9.23 4.73 -8.20
C ILE A 85 8.39 5.81 -8.91
N GLU A 86 7.89 5.52 -10.10
CA GLU A 86 7.02 6.45 -10.84
C GLU A 86 5.70 6.68 -10.10
N ARG A 87 5.08 5.63 -9.57
CA ARG A 87 3.81 5.70 -8.82
C ARG A 87 3.93 6.54 -7.56
N THR A 88 5.04 6.43 -6.82
CA THR A 88 5.24 7.13 -5.54
C THR A 88 5.93 8.48 -5.66
N SER A 89 6.45 8.86 -6.82
CA SER A 89 7.08 10.15 -7.05
C SER A 89 6.12 11.31 -6.73
N SER A 90 6.61 12.33 -6.04
CA SER A 90 5.83 13.55 -5.75
C SER A 90 5.52 14.37 -7.02
N GLU A 91 6.33 14.20 -8.07
CA GLU A 91 6.18 14.90 -9.35
C GLU A 91 5.19 14.21 -10.29
N SER A 92 4.86 12.94 -10.03
CA SER A 92 3.90 12.19 -10.86
C SER A 92 2.49 12.67 -10.64
N GLU A 93 1.74 12.83 -11.73
CA GLU A 93 0.33 13.14 -11.67
C GLU A 93 -0.45 12.01 -10.96
N LYS A 94 -1.27 12.39 -9.96
CA LYS A 94 -2.11 11.43 -9.25
C LYS A 94 -3.36 11.15 -10.07
N GLU A 95 -3.48 9.89 -10.50
CA GLU A 95 -4.60 9.42 -11.32
C GLU A 95 -5.42 8.38 -10.58
N GLY A 96 -6.71 8.34 -10.87
CA GLY A 96 -7.61 7.33 -10.34
C GLY A 96 -8.87 7.18 -11.15
N MET A 97 -9.56 6.06 -10.92
CA MET A 97 -10.85 5.77 -11.52
C MET A 97 -11.84 5.34 -10.44
N TYR A 98 -12.99 6.02 -10.38
CA TYR A 98 -14.07 5.64 -9.49
C TYR A 98 -14.68 4.30 -9.91
N THR A 99 -14.73 3.37 -8.98
CA THR A 99 -15.19 2.00 -9.23
C THR A 99 -16.71 1.87 -9.44
N GLY A 100 -17.48 2.88 -9.03
CA GLY A 100 -18.93 2.80 -8.93
C GLY A 100 -19.44 2.11 -7.67
N VAL A 101 -18.53 1.79 -6.74
CA VAL A 101 -18.84 1.13 -5.46
C VAL A 101 -18.43 2.04 -4.32
N ASP A 102 -19.28 2.12 -3.29
CA ASP A 102 -19.00 2.87 -2.06
C ASP A 102 -18.84 1.92 -0.89
N CYS A 103 -18.00 2.31 0.07
CA CYS A 103 -17.97 1.75 1.42
C CYS A 103 -18.60 2.74 2.42
N VAL A 104 -18.86 2.30 3.64
CA VAL A 104 -19.50 3.12 4.68
C VAL A 104 -18.46 3.44 5.76
N ASN A 105 -18.31 4.74 6.06
CA ASN A 105 -17.49 5.19 7.17
C ASN A 105 -18.13 4.73 8.50
N PRO A 106 -17.43 3.96 9.33
CA PRO A 106 -18.01 3.36 10.52
C PRO A 106 -18.35 4.37 11.63
N PHE A 107 -17.76 5.57 11.62
CA PHE A 107 -18.04 6.60 12.60
C PHE A 107 -19.20 7.52 12.20
N THR A 108 -19.30 7.85 10.91
CA THR A 108 -20.25 8.84 10.42
C THR A 108 -21.45 8.24 9.71
N GLY A 109 -21.38 6.97 9.32
CA GLY A 109 -22.39 6.32 8.48
C GLY A 109 -22.45 6.86 7.04
N ARG A 110 -21.56 7.75 6.64
CA ARG A 110 -21.53 8.33 5.28
C ARG A 110 -20.95 7.35 4.27
N ASN A 111 -21.47 7.40 3.06
CA ASN A 111 -20.90 6.70 1.91
C ASN A 111 -19.56 7.33 1.52
N VAL A 112 -18.58 6.49 1.25
CA VAL A 112 -17.22 6.83 0.87
C VAL A 112 -16.90 6.14 -0.45
N GLN A 113 -16.61 6.90 -1.49
CA GLN A 113 -16.33 6.37 -2.82
C GLN A 113 -15.05 5.54 -2.85
N ILE A 114 -15.07 4.36 -3.48
CA ILE A 114 -13.87 3.53 -3.68
C ILE A 114 -13.26 3.85 -5.04
N TRP A 115 -12.01 4.28 -5.04
CA TRP A 115 -11.22 4.64 -6.22
C TRP A 115 -10.04 3.71 -6.39
N ILE A 116 -9.81 3.21 -7.61
CA ILE A 116 -8.53 2.60 -7.99
C ILE A 116 -7.59 3.74 -8.33
N THR A 117 -6.37 3.75 -7.73
CA THR A 117 -5.43 4.87 -7.86
C THR A 117 -4.04 4.37 -8.26
N ASN A 118 -3.24 5.25 -8.87
CA ASN A 118 -1.87 4.93 -9.28
C ASN A 118 -0.82 5.16 -8.19
N TYR A 119 -1.16 5.77 -7.05
CA TYR A 119 -0.19 6.20 -6.04
C TYR A 119 -0.25 5.41 -4.72
N VAL A 120 -1.16 4.46 -4.60
CA VAL A 120 -1.22 3.51 -3.48
C VAL A 120 -0.51 2.23 -3.88
N LEU A 121 0.32 1.68 -2.97
CA LEU A 121 1.00 0.40 -3.14
C LEU A 121 0.34 -0.67 -2.27
N TYR A 122 0.21 -1.88 -2.82
CA TYR A 122 -0.45 -2.99 -2.13
C TYR A 122 0.33 -3.49 -0.90
N ASP A 123 1.65 -3.45 -0.96
CA ASP A 123 2.54 -4.00 0.06
C ASP A 123 2.66 -3.15 1.34
N TYR A 124 1.92 -2.05 1.45
CA TYR A 124 1.95 -1.19 2.62
C TYR A 124 0.64 -1.23 3.39
N GLY A 125 0.71 -1.56 4.68
CA GLY A 125 -0.46 -1.64 5.57
C GLY A 125 -1.44 -2.73 5.15
N THR A 126 -2.67 -2.36 4.90
CA THR A 126 -3.75 -3.24 4.42
C THR A 126 -3.91 -3.21 2.90
N GLY A 127 -3.09 -2.46 2.19
CA GLY A 127 -3.23 -2.21 0.76
C GLY A 127 -4.34 -1.23 0.38
N ALA A 128 -5.03 -0.64 1.35
CA ALA A 128 -6.02 0.41 1.13
C ALA A 128 -5.72 1.63 2.00
N VAL A 129 -6.03 2.81 1.49
CA VAL A 129 -5.79 4.10 2.17
C VAL A 129 -7.07 4.90 2.22
N MET A 130 -7.40 5.41 3.40
CA MET A 130 -8.49 6.38 3.55
C MET A 130 -8.02 7.75 3.07
N GLY A 131 -8.78 8.37 2.17
CA GLY A 131 -8.51 9.70 1.64
C GLY A 131 -9.16 10.77 2.51
N VAL A 132 -8.32 11.67 3.04
CA VAL A 132 -8.75 12.84 3.84
C VAL A 132 -8.17 14.11 3.23
N PRO A 133 -8.86 14.70 2.26
CA PRO A 133 -8.32 15.81 1.47
C PRO A 133 -7.83 17.01 2.25
N THR A 134 -8.46 17.31 3.38
CA THR A 134 -8.05 18.47 4.19
C THR A 134 -6.87 18.22 5.13
N GLY A 135 -6.41 16.96 5.24
CA GLY A 135 -5.31 16.54 6.10
C GLY A 135 -4.07 16.01 5.36
N ASP A 136 -4.13 15.85 4.04
CA ASP A 136 -3.01 15.35 3.20
C ASP A 136 -3.02 16.06 1.84
N ASP A 137 -1.85 16.57 1.41
CA ASP A 137 -1.73 17.33 0.16
C ASP A 137 -1.99 16.48 -1.10
N ARG A 138 -1.65 15.19 -1.08
CA ARG A 138 -1.92 14.28 -2.21
C ARG A 138 -3.43 14.06 -2.35
N ASP A 139 -4.10 13.85 -1.23
CA ASP A 139 -5.56 13.69 -1.19
C ASP A 139 -6.26 14.99 -1.57
N TRP A 140 -5.71 16.14 -1.17
CA TRP A 140 -6.22 17.46 -1.57
C TRP A 140 -6.16 17.65 -3.10
N MET A 141 -5.01 17.38 -3.71
CA MET A 141 -4.84 17.48 -5.16
C MET A 141 -5.76 16.50 -5.90
N PHE A 142 -5.83 15.26 -5.42
CA PHE A 142 -6.69 14.24 -5.98
C PHE A 142 -8.17 14.64 -5.90
N ALA A 143 -8.65 15.02 -4.73
CA ALA A 143 -10.02 15.46 -4.53
C ALA A 143 -10.37 16.70 -5.35
N THR A 144 -9.45 17.65 -5.50
CA THR A 144 -9.63 18.83 -6.35
C THR A 144 -9.78 18.45 -7.82
N LYS A 145 -8.91 17.54 -8.30
CA LYS A 145 -8.94 17.07 -9.71
C LYS A 145 -10.25 16.36 -10.06
N TYR A 146 -10.76 15.53 -9.15
CA TYR A 146 -11.94 14.69 -9.42
C TYR A 146 -13.24 15.23 -8.81
N GLY A 147 -13.24 16.42 -8.22
CA GLY A 147 -14.44 17.03 -7.63
C GLY A 147 -14.98 16.27 -6.42
N ILE A 148 -14.10 15.60 -5.66
CA ILE A 148 -14.49 14.88 -4.43
C ILE A 148 -14.66 15.88 -3.30
N GLU A 149 -15.66 15.65 -2.45
CA GLU A 149 -15.94 16.48 -1.29
C GLU A 149 -14.72 16.57 -0.35
N LYS A 150 -14.57 17.73 0.27
CA LYS A 150 -13.52 17.99 1.27
C LYS A 150 -14.18 18.38 2.59
N ILE A 151 -13.76 17.79 3.69
CA ILE A 151 -14.31 18.03 5.03
C ILE A 151 -13.16 18.41 5.96
N VAL A 152 -13.18 19.61 6.52
CA VAL A 152 -12.21 20.03 7.56
C VAL A 152 -12.52 19.26 8.84
N VAL A 153 -11.53 18.55 9.37
CA VAL A 153 -11.65 17.78 10.63
C VAL A 153 -10.56 18.13 11.64
N VAL A 154 -9.52 18.83 11.21
CA VAL A 154 -8.50 19.42 12.09
C VAL A 154 -8.27 20.86 11.64
N GLU A 155 -8.22 21.78 12.60
CA GLU A 155 -7.90 23.18 12.34
C GLU A 155 -6.95 23.75 13.41
N PRO A 156 -6.20 24.83 13.11
CA PRO A 156 -5.42 25.53 14.10
C PRO A 156 -6.30 26.01 15.27
N LYS A 157 -5.71 26.12 16.48
CA LYS A 157 -6.45 26.55 17.68
C LYS A 157 -7.04 27.97 17.57
N ASP A 158 -6.39 28.83 16.79
CA ASP A 158 -6.70 30.27 16.69
C ASP A 158 -7.27 30.67 15.32
N GLN A 159 -7.56 29.70 14.44
CA GLN A 159 -8.05 30.00 13.09
C GLN A 159 -9.05 28.94 12.63
N HIS A 160 -10.22 29.40 12.22
CA HIS A 160 -11.19 28.55 11.53
C HIS A 160 -10.79 28.35 10.05
N LEU A 161 -10.82 27.09 9.57
CA LEU A 161 -10.55 26.75 8.20
C LEU A 161 -11.84 26.54 7.41
N ASP A 162 -11.94 27.21 6.27
CA ASP A 162 -13.06 27.05 5.32
C ASP A 162 -12.53 26.47 4.02
N VAL A 163 -13.09 25.33 3.59
CA VAL A 163 -12.72 24.62 2.35
C VAL A 163 -12.74 25.54 1.13
N GLU A 164 -13.69 26.49 1.06
CA GLU A 164 -13.83 27.43 -0.05
C GLU A 164 -12.64 28.41 -0.18
N THR A 165 -11.95 28.68 0.93
CA THR A 165 -10.80 29.58 0.98
C THR A 165 -9.44 28.88 1.06
N MET A 166 -9.45 27.57 1.35
CA MET A 166 -8.23 26.77 1.40
C MET A 166 -7.67 26.53 0.00
N THR A 167 -6.37 26.63 -0.14
CA THR A 167 -5.62 26.32 -1.38
C THR A 167 -4.82 25.03 -1.31
N THR A 168 -4.63 24.49 -0.09
CA THR A 168 -3.88 23.26 0.21
C THR A 168 -4.41 22.63 1.50
N ALA A 169 -4.01 21.41 1.79
CA ALA A 169 -4.36 20.72 3.02
C ALA A 169 -3.70 21.37 4.26
N TYR A 170 -4.30 21.16 5.42
CA TYR A 170 -3.69 21.47 6.72
C TYR A 170 -2.96 20.22 7.23
N THR A 171 -1.66 20.16 7.02
CA THR A 171 -0.82 18.97 7.32
C THR A 171 -0.08 19.06 8.65
N GLU A 172 -0.27 20.12 9.41
CA GLU A 172 0.38 20.31 10.71
C GLU A 172 -0.06 19.22 11.70
N LYS A 173 0.81 18.94 12.66
CA LYS A 173 0.59 17.89 13.67
C LYS A 173 0.08 18.43 14.99
N ASP A 174 -0.57 19.57 14.97
CA ASP A 174 -1.24 20.19 16.10
C ASP A 174 -2.59 20.77 15.67
N GLY A 175 -3.43 21.14 16.62
CA GLY A 175 -4.74 21.72 16.32
C GLY A 175 -5.83 21.15 17.19
N VAL A 176 -7.07 21.47 16.81
CA VAL A 176 -8.29 20.98 17.44
C VAL A 176 -9.15 20.24 16.42
N LEU A 177 -9.87 19.25 16.91
CA LEU A 177 -10.79 18.47 16.07
C LEU A 177 -12.08 19.27 15.85
N VAL A 178 -12.52 19.31 14.59
CA VAL A 178 -13.82 19.88 14.18
C VAL A 178 -14.56 18.86 13.32
N ASN A 179 -15.87 18.98 13.20
CA ASN A 179 -16.72 18.06 12.43
C ASN A 179 -16.49 16.56 12.77
N SER A 180 -16.03 16.28 14.00
CA SER A 180 -15.59 14.95 14.47
C SER A 180 -16.54 14.37 15.53
N GLY A 181 -17.84 14.66 15.42
CA GLY A 181 -18.87 14.16 16.36
C GLY A 181 -18.58 14.54 17.79
N GLU A 182 -18.59 13.58 18.70
CA GLU A 182 -18.33 13.77 20.13
C GLU A 182 -16.88 14.23 20.45
N PHE A 183 -15.96 14.12 19.52
CA PHE A 183 -14.56 14.52 19.66
C PHE A 183 -14.30 15.97 19.22
N THR A 184 -15.32 16.66 18.70
CA THR A 184 -15.19 18.07 18.27
C THR A 184 -14.80 18.95 19.44
N GLY A 185 -13.77 19.78 19.24
CA GLY A 185 -13.18 20.64 20.26
C GLY A 185 -12.04 20.02 21.06
N MET A 186 -11.78 18.72 20.89
CA MET A 186 -10.63 18.05 21.53
C MET A 186 -9.32 18.48 20.85
N GLU A 187 -8.26 18.55 21.63
CA GLU A 187 -6.90 18.68 21.10
C GLU A 187 -6.54 17.42 20.30
N MET A 188 -5.86 17.60 19.16
CA MET A 188 -5.63 16.56 18.16
C MET A 188 -5.00 15.29 18.76
N HIS A 189 -3.96 15.39 19.59
CA HIS A 189 -3.31 14.20 20.16
C HIS A 189 -4.19 13.45 21.16
N ALA A 190 -5.00 14.17 21.92
CA ALA A 190 -5.98 13.57 22.84
C ALA A 190 -7.09 12.87 22.03
N GLY A 191 -7.58 13.54 20.98
CA GLY A 191 -8.58 12.99 20.07
C GLY A 191 -8.11 11.75 19.34
N LEU A 192 -6.85 11.69 18.93
CA LEU A 192 -6.26 10.52 18.28
C LEU A 192 -6.43 9.24 19.15
N SER A 193 -6.08 9.31 20.44
CA SER A 193 -6.24 8.16 21.33
C SER A 193 -7.72 7.84 21.59
N ALA A 194 -8.54 8.86 21.81
CA ALA A 194 -9.96 8.70 22.09
C ALA A 194 -10.73 8.07 20.91
N ILE A 195 -10.38 8.43 19.68
CA ILE A 195 -10.98 7.81 18.47
C ILE A 195 -10.56 6.36 18.31
N ILE A 196 -9.30 5.99 18.64
CA ILE A 196 -8.89 4.57 18.65
C ILE A 196 -9.71 3.79 19.67
N ASP A 197 -9.82 4.29 20.89
CA ASP A 197 -10.57 3.64 21.97
C ASP A 197 -12.06 3.49 21.57
N LYS A 198 -12.61 4.49 20.89
CA LYS A 198 -13.99 4.42 20.34
C LYS A 198 -14.15 3.37 19.25
N ALA A 199 -13.16 3.24 18.35
CA ALA A 199 -13.18 2.23 17.30
C ALA A 199 -13.18 0.81 17.89
N GLU A 200 -12.42 0.59 18.97
CA GLU A 200 -12.37 -0.67 19.70
C GLU A 200 -13.69 -0.94 20.43
N GLU A 201 -14.27 0.09 21.09
CA GLU A 201 -15.59 0.00 21.74
C GLU A 201 -16.70 -0.40 20.76
N LEU A 202 -16.70 0.20 19.57
CA LEU A 202 -17.69 -0.08 18.52
C LEU A 202 -17.41 -1.40 17.77
N GLY A 203 -16.25 -2.03 17.97
CA GLY A 203 -15.85 -3.24 17.27
C GLY A 203 -15.57 -3.01 15.76
N VAL A 204 -15.29 -1.76 15.37
CA VAL A 204 -15.03 -1.38 13.96
C VAL A 204 -13.55 -1.18 13.65
N GLY A 205 -12.69 -1.29 14.66
CA GLY A 205 -11.25 -1.17 14.51
C GLY A 205 -10.48 -1.67 15.72
N LYS A 206 -9.18 -1.66 15.60
CA LYS A 206 -8.24 -2.05 16.67
C LYS A 206 -6.96 -1.23 16.61
N ARG A 207 -6.38 -0.95 17.77
CA ARG A 207 -5.01 -0.39 17.88
C ARG A 207 -4.02 -1.38 17.28
N THR A 208 -3.20 -0.92 16.35
CA THR A 208 -2.27 -1.78 15.61
C THR A 208 -0.91 -1.12 15.53
N VAL A 209 0.14 -1.94 15.62
CA VAL A 209 1.53 -1.51 15.43
C VAL A 209 2.03 -2.06 14.11
N ASN A 210 2.48 -1.18 13.24
CA ASN A 210 3.13 -1.54 11.97
C ASN A 210 4.60 -1.11 11.96
N PHE A 211 5.38 -1.80 11.13
CA PHE A 211 6.79 -1.53 10.93
C PHE A 211 7.05 -1.24 9.45
N ARG A 212 7.88 -0.23 9.15
CA ARG A 212 8.34 0.05 7.80
C ARG A 212 9.34 -1.00 7.32
N LEU A 213 10.16 -1.52 8.24
CA LEU A 213 11.11 -2.58 7.94
C LEU A 213 10.34 -3.84 7.56
N ARG A 214 10.53 -4.30 6.33
CA ARG A 214 9.97 -5.56 5.85
C ARG A 214 10.76 -6.73 6.43
N ASP A 215 10.09 -7.87 6.62
CA ASP A 215 10.73 -9.10 7.04
C ASP A 215 11.79 -9.52 6.02
N TRP A 216 12.87 -10.07 6.53
CA TRP A 216 13.91 -10.60 5.69
C TRP A 216 13.47 -11.94 5.10
N LEU A 217 13.49 -12.02 3.78
CA LEU A 217 13.22 -13.27 3.09
C LEU A 217 14.30 -14.31 3.43
N ILE A 218 13.91 -15.58 3.53
CA ILE A 218 14.82 -16.70 3.74
C ILE A 218 15.74 -16.86 2.53
N SER A 219 15.17 -16.79 1.34
CA SER A 219 15.92 -16.84 0.08
C SER A 219 16.63 -15.54 -0.22
N ARG A 220 17.78 -15.63 -0.87
CA ARG A 220 18.56 -14.51 -1.37
C ARG A 220 18.97 -14.78 -2.81
N GLN A 221 18.51 -13.95 -3.73
CA GLN A 221 18.88 -13.98 -5.15
C GLN A 221 20.22 -13.26 -5.35
N ARG A 222 21.25 -13.77 -4.70
CA ARG A 222 22.64 -13.32 -4.81
C ARG A 222 23.53 -14.51 -5.16
N TYR A 223 24.62 -14.27 -5.91
CA TYR A 223 25.56 -15.31 -6.25
C TYR A 223 26.09 -16.08 -5.01
N TRP A 224 26.27 -15.40 -3.89
CA TRP A 224 26.75 -15.99 -2.61
C TRP A 224 25.63 -16.16 -1.56
N GLY A 225 24.42 -16.20 -1.92
CA GLY A 225 23.33 -16.31 -0.97
C GLY A 225 22.95 -17.76 -0.66
N ALA A 226 21.74 -17.91 -0.15
CA ALA A 226 21.06 -19.19 0.01
C ALA A 226 19.72 -19.14 -0.75
N PRO A 227 19.74 -19.06 -2.08
CA PRO A 227 18.52 -19.09 -2.87
C PRO A 227 17.82 -20.43 -2.72
N ILE A 228 16.49 -20.42 -2.69
CA ILE A 228 15.69 -21.63 -2.81
C ILE A 228 15.67 -21.99 -4.30
N PRO A 229 16.04 -23.23 -4.69
CA PRO A 229 16.12 -23.62 -6.09
C PRO A 229 14.72 -23.84 -6.68
N ILE A 230 14.19 -22.80 -7.33
CA ILE A 230 12.87 -22.77 -7.97
C ILE A 230 13.04 -22.45 -9.45
N ILE A 231 12.29 -23.16 -10.30
CA ILE A 231 12.17 -22.90 -11.72
C ILE A 231 10.82 -22.25 -12.01
N TYR A 232 10.81 -21.13 -12.70
CA TYR A 232 9.60 -20.43 -13.11
C TYR A 232 9.18 -20.90 -14.51
N CYS A 233 8.14 -21.70 -14.59
CA CYS A 233 7.62 -22.22 -15.84
C CYS A 233 6.28 -21.54 -16.19
N PRO A 234 6.14 -20.93 -17.40
CA PRO A 234 4.89 -20.29 -17.81
C PRO A 234 3.67 -21.23 -17.81
N ASN A 235 3.89 -22.54 -18.01
CA ASN A 235 2.81 -23.52 -18.02
C ASN A 235 2.47 -24.10 -16.66
N CYS A 236 3.46 -24.24 -15.76
CA CYS A 236 3.34 -24.94 -14.49
C CYS A 236 3.43 -24.03 -13.27
N GLY A 237 3.81 -22.75 -13.45
CA GLY A 237 4.12 -21.83 -12.37
C GLY A 237 5.47 -22.15 -11.71
N GLU A 238 5.54 -21.98 -10.40
CA GLU A 238 6.71 -22.28 -9.59
C GLU A 238 6.91 -23.78 -9.43
N VAL A 239 8.09 -24.28 -9.79
CA VAL A 239 8.44 -25.71 -9.74
C VAL A 239 9.76 -25.87 -8.99
N LEU A 240 9.78 -26.68 -7.94
CA LEU A 240 11.01 -27.01 -7.22
C LEU A 240 11.94 -27.86 -8.07
N VAL A 241 13.24 -27.61 -7.97
CA VAL A 241 14.26 -28.50 -8.50
C VAL A 241 14.17 -29.87 -7.79
N PRO A 242 14.13 -31.01 -8.50
CA PRO A 242 14.07 -32.34 -7.92
C PRO A 242 15.25 -32.62 -6.97
N GLU A 243 15.03 -33.43 -5.93
CA GLU A 243 16.08 -33.78 -4.96
C GLU A 243 17.28 -34.44 -5.58
N GLU A 244 17.07 -35.23 -6.67
CA GLU A 244 18.11 -35.93 -7.41
C GLU A 244 19.07 -34.99 -8.15
N GLU A 245 18.62 -33.74 -8.41
CA GLU A 245 19.41 -32.72 -9.10
C GLU A 245 20.11 -31.74 -8.10
N LEU A 246 19.96 -31.98 -6.81
CA LEU A 246 20.65 -31.19 -5.77
C LEU A 246 22.04 -31.75 -5.48
N PRO A 247 23.02 -30.89 -5.13
CA PRO A 247 22.93 -29.44 -5.00
C PRO A 247 22.99 -28.72 -6.36
N VAL A 248 22.23 -27.65 -6.52
CA VAL A 248 22.39 -26.73 -7.67
C VAL A 248 23.73 -26.02 -7.52
N ARG A 249 24.66 -26.30 -8.44
CA ARG A 249 26.00 -25.73 -8.45
C ARG A 249 25.98 -24.38 -9.12
N LEU A 250 26.59 -23.36 -8.48
CA LEU A 250 26.73 -22.04 -9.06
C LEU A 250 27.75 -22.07 -10.23
N PRO A 251 27.54 -21.27 -11.30
CA PRO A 251 28.49 -21.17 -12.40
C PRO A 251 29.79 -20.51 -11.95
N GLU A 252 30.93 -21.02 -12.41
CA GLU A 252 32.25 -20.50 -12.05
C GLU A 252 32.74 -19.39 -13.00
N ASP A 253 32.15 -19.28 -14.18
CA ASP A 253 32.52 -18.38 -15.28
C ASP A 253 31.71 -17.07 -15.31
N VAL A 254 31.34 -16.57 -14.16
CA VAL A 254 30.53 -15.35 -14.03
C VAL A 254 31.38 -14.08 -13.91
N SER A 255 30.87 -12.97 -14.45
CA SER A 255 31.47 -11.65 -14.35
C SER A 255 30.73 -10.78 -13.34
N PHE A 256 31.48 -10.18 -12.41
CA PHE A 256 30.93 -9.24 -11.42
C PHE A 256 31.19 -7.80 -11.88
N THR A 257 30.13 -7.10 -12.30
CA THR A 257 30.17 -5.68 -12.67
C THR A 257 29.38 -4.84 -11.68
N ALA A 258 29.94 -3.72 -11.25
CA ALA A 258 29.27 -2.82 -10.30
C ALA A 258 28.01 -2.21 -10.93
N GLY A 259 26.88 -2.26 -10.20
CA GLY A 259 25.60 -1.70 -10.63
C GLY A 259 24.84 -2.52 -11.68
N ALA A 260 25.32 -3.73 -12.00
CA ALA A 260 24.66 -4.62 -12.94
C ALA A 260 23.67 -5.57 -12.25
N THR A 261 22.85 -6.20 -13.05
CA THR A 261 22.01 -7.37 -12.71
C THR A 261 22.82 -8.49 -12.03
N SER A 262 22.16 -9.38 -11.32
CA SER A 262 22.79 -10.56 -10.73
C SER A 262 23.61 -11.31 -11.78
N PRO A 263 24.84 -11.76 -11.47
CA PRO A 263 25.63 -12.60 -12.39
C PRO A 263 24.88 -13.88 -12.82
N LEU A 264 23.99 -14.38 -12.01
CA LEU A 264 23.15 -15.55 -12.33
C LEU A 264 22.13 -15.24 -13.42
N ALA A 265 21.59 -14.02 -13.48
CA ALA A 265 20.63 -13.60 -14.50
C ALA A 265 21.23 -13.53 -15.92
N THR A 266 22.55 -13.54 -16.05
CA THR A 266 23.28 -13.57 -17.35
C THR A 266 23.88 -14.93 -17.68
N SER A 267 23.75 -15.90 -16.79
CA SER A 267 24.26 -17.27 -17.00
C SER A 267 23.23 -18.12 -17.74
N GLU A 268 23.59 -18.63 -18.93
CA GLU A 268 22.69 -19.50 -19.73
C GLU A 268 22.19 -20.72 -18.94
N ALA A 269 23.02 -21.27 -18.06
CA ALA A 269 22.65 -22.40 -17.22
C ALA A 269 21.52 -22.11 -16.21
N PHE A 270 21.32 -20.82 -15.86
CA PHE A 270 20.30 -20.37 -14.90
C PHE A 270 19.08 -19.73 -15.56
N VAL A 271 19.22 -19.17 -16.76
CA VAL A 271 18.10 -18.51 -17.46
C VAL A 271 17.47 -19.39 -18.53
N ASN A 272 18.06 -20.55 -18.85
CA ASN A 272 17.60 -21.46 -19.91
C ASN A 272 17.48 -22.91 -19.39
N CYS A 273 16.92 -23.09 -18.18
CA CYS A 273 16.71 -24.43 -17.64
C CYS A 273 15.45 -25.09 -18.19
N THR A 274 15.39 -26.41 -18.07
CA THR A 274 14.23 -27.20 -18.47
C THR A 274 13.29 -27.44 -17.29
N CYS A 275 11.99 -27.21 -17.46
CA CYS A 275 11.01 -27.46 -16.40
C CYS A 275 10.93 -29.00 -16.13
N PRO A 276 11.23 -29.48 -14.90
CA PRO A 276 11.19 -30.91 -14.59
C PRO A 276 9.78 -31.49 -14.57
N LYS A 277 8.75 -30.64 -14.52
CA LYS A 277 7.35 -31.07 -14.47
C LYS A 277 6.73 -31.29 -15.85
N CYS A 278 7.01 -30.40 -16.81
CA CYS A 278 6.40 -30.49 -18.15
C CYS A 278 7.39 -30.58 -19.30
N GLY A 279 8.71 -30.51 -19.05
CA GLY A 279 9.75 -30.59 -20.07
C GLY A 279 9.90 -29.35 -20.95
N ALA A 280 9.26 -28.24 -20.64
CA ALA A 280 9.43 -26.99 -21.38
C ALA A 280 10.85 -26.46 -21.21
N GLU A 281 11.50 -26.09 -22.32
CA GLU A 281 12.87 -25.56 -22.38
C GLU A 281 12.86 -24.04 -22.17
N ASN A 282 14.04 -23.47 -21.87
CA ASN A 282 14.26 -22.02 -21.71
C ASN A 282 13.42 -21.37 -20.59
N GLN A 283 13.37 -22.03 -19.44
CA GLN A 283 12.69 -21.50 -18.25
C GLN A 283 13.67 -20.79 -17.33
N TYR A 284 13.19 -19.77 -16.60
CA TYR A 284 14.00 -19.03 -15.63
C TYR A 284 14.23 -19.84 -14.35
N GLY A 285 15.45 -19.77 -13.81
CA GLY A 285 15.86 -20.50 -12.60
C GLY A 285 16.16 -19.64 -11.37
N ASP A 286 16.36 -18.31 -11.48
CA ASP A 286 16.92 -17.58 -10.35
C ASP A 286 16.42 -16.17 -10.11
N SER A 287 15.65 -15.55 -10.97
CA SER A 287 15.20 -14.18 -10.74
C SER A 287 13.78 -13.91 -11.21
N CYS A 288 13.05 -13.19 -10.41
CA CYS A 288 11.91 -12.45 -10.85
C CYS A 288 12.39 -11.06 -11.31
N ASP A 289 12.29 -10.74 -12.58
CA ASP A 289 12.62 -9.42 -13.13
C ASP A 289 11.62 -8.33 -12.68
N HIS A 290 10.60 -8.72 -11.90
CA HIS A 290 9.54 -7.84 -11.43
C HIS A 290 9.50 -7.64 -9.90
N CYS A 291 10.45 -8.23 -9.15
CA CYS A 291 10.57 -8.01 -7.70
C CYS A 291 11.75 -7.09 -7.38
#